data_3d2e047ee349b00a2fef6dace58873de
#
_entry.id   3d2e047ee349b00a2fef6dace58873de
#
_cell.length_a   1.000
_cell.length_b   1.000
_cell.length_c   1.000
_cell.angle_alpha   90.00
_cell.angle_beta   90.00
_cell.angle_gamma   90.00
#
_symmetry.space_group_name_H-M   'P 1'
#
loop_
_entity.id
_entity.type
_entity.pdbx_description
1 polymer ?
#
loop_
_entity_poly.entity_id
_entity_poly.type
_entity_poly.pdbx_seq_one_letter_code
_entity_poly.pdbx_strand_id
1 'polypeptide(L)'
;MSTYFFETITAAQALGYASTDTLVFTNPTSSGNKMSVVYNPATPTQAATVTITDGATGRAVVFGTTGGATTGILGEGGAGGPIIFPDGSNLLVGDVGGESNTGTAFNDGLFGGLGDDSLGGAAGNDLLQGNQGTDTLNGGAGNNTVFGGQGDDTIDVGTGTNFAQGNLGNDAVSGASAAASTLLGGQGNDTVTGGTGADFLNGNLGDDSIVSGGGNDTVFGEAGLDTISVNSTGVVTVDSGDDADTVNATTGTYTLVGGAGNDSITIGASTTGNSIQGNLGDDNLVTAGSGIDQILGGQGNDVITATGGGADVLNGNLGNDTISENTGGTTANTTISGEDGNDSITDAGGNNTISGGAGNDTFALTGGNSSTTNKDTVTAGDGNDTVADAGGNNTIDLGIGDDSLNSTGTGANTVFAGAGDDTVMTLGGADTINGDVGVDTISSGLGNDVVTAGDGNDQVDAGGGDDNVDGGAGFDSIIGGAGGDTIQGGADNDTITGGTGTDFLQGGAGSDRFVFAAADSGVVAGTLDQIQDWTGGPTAGVIDRLAFGVAATANSYLELSAADYASAQTAANAQIAGAVVNYVAVQVGTDVVVFADGTGTGAAATDAVVLVGRTLADIDYTNIVV
;
A
#
# COMPACT_ATOMS: atom_id res chain seq x y z
N MET A 1 70.72 -4.84 -27.01
CA MET A 1 69.41 -4.72 -27.71
C MET A 1 69.33 -5.97 -28.60
N SER A 2 68.57 -6.92 -28.15
CA SER A 2 68.27 -8.16 -28.88
C SER A 2 66.79 -8.12 -29.33
N THR A 3 66.47 -8.80 -30.43
CA THR A 3 65.06 -8.96 -30.87
C THR A 3 64.65 -10.39 -30.60
N TYR A 4 63.59 -10.57 -29.88
CA TYR A 4 63.00 -11.87 -29.56
C TYR A 4 61.64 -11.98 -30.20
N PHE A 5 61.30 -13.17 -30.68
CA PHE A 5 60.00 -13.45 -31.21
C PHE A 5 59.18 -14.23 -30.15
N PHE A 6 57.99 -13.72 -29.75
CA PHE A 6 57.19 -14.28 -28.67
C PHE A 6 56.89 -15.77 -28.92
N GLU A 7 56.63 -16.14 -30.16
CA GLU A 7 56.29 -17.52 -30.52
C GLU A 7 57.45 -18.50 -30.36
N THR A 8 58.66 -18.01 -30.30
CA THR A 8 59.89 -18.86 -30.26
C THR A 8 60.82 -18.59 -29.10
N ILE A 9 60.61 -17.54 -28.31
CA ILE A 9 61.47 -17.20 -27.17
C ILE A 9 61.50 -18.38 -26.18
N THR A 10 62.72 -18.72 -25.74
CA THR A 10 62.90 -19.75 -24.73
C THR A 10 62.71 -19.20 -23.33
N ALA A 11 62.40 -20.06 -22.34
CA ALA A 11 62.22 -19.64 -20.95
C ALA A 11 63.47 -18.93 -20.38
N ALA A 12 64.67 -19.40 -20.75
CA ALA A 12 65.93 -18.77 -20.33
C ALA A 12 66.16 -17.38 -20.95
N GLN A 13 65.73 -17.19 -22.18
CA GLN A 13 65.80 -15.89 -22.86
C GLN A 13 64.74 -14.92 -22.25
N ALA A 14 63.58 -15.39 -21.98
CA ALA A 14 62.53 -14.59 -21.36
C ALA A 14 62.89 -14.16 -19.93
N LEU A 15 63.45 -15.04 -19.11
CA LEU A 15 63.98 -14.69 -17.78
C LEU A 15 65.14 -13.71 -17.81
N GLY A 16 65.89 -13.65 -18.91
CA GLY A 16 66.99 -12.73 -19.12
C GLY A 16 66.66 -11.53 -20.01
N TYR A 17 65.42 -11.29 -20.33
CA TYR A 17 64.92 -10.16 -21.12
C TYR A 17 65.28 -8.83 -20.43
N ALA A 18 65.72 -7.86 -21.19
CA ALA A 18 66.07 -6.53 -20.69
C ALA A 18 65.22 -5.46 -21.38
N SER A 19 64.97 -4.36 -20.72
CA SER A 19 64.17 -3.23 -21.23
C SER A 19 64.70 -2.60 -22.53
N THR A 20 65.91 -2.90 -22.89
CA THR A 20 66.51 -2.50 -24.18
C THR A 20 66.26 -3.51 -25.30
N ASP A 21 65.72 -4.65 -25.04
CA ASP A 21 65.39 -5.68 -26.02
C ASP A 21 64.03 -5.45 -26.67
N THR A 22 63.77 -6.02 -27.83
CA THR A 22 62.51 -5.90 -28.57
C THR A 22 61.80 -7.24 -28.59
N LEU A 23 60.55 -7.26 -28.20
CA LEU A 23 59.67 -8.42 -28.31
C LEU A 23 58.71 -8.25 -29.51
N VAL A 24 58.74 -9.22 -30.41
CA VAL A 24 57.98 -9.21 -31.66
C VAL A 24 57.00 -10.37 -31.68
N PHE A 25 55.72 -10.08 -31.89
CA PHE A 25 54.71 -11.06 -32.20
C PHE A 25 54.57 -11.20 -33.72
N THR A 26 54.58 -12.41 -34.23
CA THR A 26 54.52 -12.67 -35.66
C THR A 26 53.21 -13.33 -36.09
N ASN A 27 52.43 -13.84 -35.14
CA ASN A 27 51.12 -14.39 -35.45
C ASN A 27 50.14 -13.24 -35.80
N PRO A 28 49.56 -13.24 -37.01
CA PRO A 28 48.65 -12.16 -37.45
C PRO A 28 47.34 -12.07 -36.67
N THR A 29 47.03 -13.04 -35.81
CA THR A 29 45.84 -12.99 -34.94
C THR A 29 46.15 -12.49 -33.54
N SER A 30 47.41 -12.31 -33.18
CA SER A 30 47.84 -11.72 -31.91
C SER A 30 47.70 -10.20 -31.94
N SER A 31 47.21 -9.64 -30.84
CA SER A 31 46.93 -8.21 -30.64
C SER A 31 47.07 -7.88 -29.17
N GLY A 32 47.37 -6.64 -28.84
CA GLY A 32 47.58 -6.19 -27.46
C GLY A 32 46.42 -6.58 -26.51
N ASN A 33 45.18 -6.35 -26.93
CA ASN A 33 43.98 -6.66 -26.13
C ASN A 33 43.69 -8.17 -25.96
N LYS A 34 44.44 -9.04 -26.62
CA LYS A 34 44.32 -10.50 -26.45
C LYS A 34 45.39 -11.07 -25.52
N MET A 35 46.26 -10.23 -24.99
CA MET A 35 47.29 -10.64 -24.04
C MET A 35 46.69 -10.70 -22.63
N SER A 36 47.15 -11.65 -21.84
CA SER A 36 46.95 -11.70 -20.41
C SER A 36 48.28 -11.56 -19.71
N VAL A 37 48.37 -10.66 -18.75
CA VAL A 37 49.57 -10.41 -17.98
C VAL A 37 49.32 -10.74 -16.52
N VAL A 38 50.10 -11.64 -15.95
CA VAL A 38 50.00 -12.06 -14.56
C VAL A 38 51.28 -11.75 -13.82
N TYR A 39 51.21 -10.89 -12.83
CA TYR A 39 52.33 -10.55 -11.96
C TYR A 39 52.47 -11.61 -10.86
N ASN A 40 53.64 -12.25 -10.80
CA ASN A 40 53.92 -13.29 -9.82
C ASN A 40 54.89 -12.72 -8.75
N PRO A 41 54.48 -12.46 -7.53
CA PRO A 41 55.29 -11.86 -6.50
C PRO A 41 56.49 -12.75 -6.15
N ALA A 42 57.58 -12.13 -5.66
CA ALA A 42 58.71 -12.85 -5.18
C ALA A 42 58.39 -13.75 -3.99
N THR A 43 58.98 -14.92 -3.96
CA THR A 43 58.93 -15.81 -2.81
C THR A 43 60.34 -15.92 -2.19
N PRO A 44 60.51 -16.52 -0.98
CA PRO A 44 61.85 -16.71 -0.39
C PRO A 44 62.84 -17.49 -1.26
N THR A 45 62.34 -18.22 -2.26
CA THR A 45 63.15 -19.10 -3.12
C THR A 45 63.12 -18.73 -4.60
N GLN A 46 62.27 -17.77 -4.99
CA GLN A 46 62.07 -17.39 -6.39
C GLN A 46 61.91 -15.87 -6.50
N ALA A 47 62.63 -15.25 -7.44
CA ALA A 47 62.42 -13.84 -7.80
C ALA A 47 61.02 -13.62 -8.38
N ALA A 48 60.50 -12.40 -8.30
CA ALA A 48 59.28 -12.04 -8.96
C ALA A 48 59.37 -12.25 -10.47
N THR A 49 58.24 -12.60 -11.07
CA THR A 49 58.16 -12.83 -12.54
C THR A 49 56.84 -12.28 -13.08
N VAL A 50 56.81 -12.05 -14.38
CA VAL A 50 55.56 -11.74 -15.11
C VAL A 50 55.32 -12.83 -16.13
N THR A 51 54.09 -13.34 -16.16
CA THR A 51 53.65 -14.29 -17.19
C THR A 51 52.81 -13.55 -18.22
N ILE A 52 53.23 -13.56 -19.47
CA ILE A 52 52.47 -13.06 -20.61
C ILE A 52 51.90 -14.27 -21.36
N THR A 53 50.57 -14.27 -21.54
CA THR A 53 49.86 -15.31 -22.29
C THR A 53 49.19 -14.68 -23.52
N ASP A 54 49.52 -15.18 -24.70
CA ASP A 54 48.81 -14.83 -25.93
C ASP A 54 47.51 -15.63 -26.01
N GLY A 55 46.37 -14.98 -25.82
CA GLY A 55 45.04 -15.58 -25.88
C GLY A 55 44.66 -16.11 -27.27
N ALA A 56 45.30 -15.61 -28.34
CA ALA A 56 45.07 -16.10 -29.70
C ALA A 56 45.71 -17.48 -29.94
N THR A 57 46.83 -17.75 -29.29
CA THR A 57 47.58 -19.01 -29.46
C THR A 57 47.54 -19.91 -28.21
N GLY A 58 47.20 -19.35 -27.06
CA GLY A 58 47.31 -19.99 -25.76
C GLY A 58 48.75 -20.14 -25.24
N ARG A 59 49.73 -19.56 -25.91
CA ARG A 59 51.10 -19.61 -25.49
C ARG A 59 51.37 -18.68 -24.30
N ALA A 60 51.92 -19.22 -23.23
CA ALA A 60 52.37 -18.46 -22.07
C ALA A 60 53.90 -18.43 -21.98
N VAL A 61 54.46 -17.27 -21.65
CA VAL A 61 55.88 -17.06 -21.45
C VAL A 61 56.13 -16.31 -20.13
N VAL A 62 57.05 -16.81 -19.31
CA VAL A 62 57.40 -16.21 -18.02
C VAL A 62 58.65 -15.37 -18.17
N PHE A 63 58.53 -14.08 -17.90
CA PHE A 63 59.62 -13.11 -17.96
C PHE A 63 60.17 -12.80 -16.56
N GLY A 64 61.47 -12.52 -16.42
CA GLY A 64 62.07 -12.07 -15.17
C GLY A 64 61.75 -10.60 -14.87
N THR A 65 61.63 -10.28 -13.59
CA THR A 65 61.49 -8.90 -13.08
C THR A 65 62.69 -8.59 -12.19
N THR A 66 63.88 -8.50 -12.74
CA THR A 66 65.06 -8.18 -11.92
C THR A 66 65.08 -6.69 -11.60
N GLY A 67 64.86 -6.35 -10.33
CA GLY A 67 64.62 -5.01 -9.80
C GLY A 67 65.66 -3.97 -10.20
N GLY A 68 65.20 -2.97 -10.90
CA GLY A 68 65.89 -1.77 -11.30
C GLY A 68 65.40 -1.32 -12.68
N ALA A 69 65.30 -0.04 -12.93
CA ALA A 69 64.68 0.60 -14.11
C ALA A 69 65.27 0.23 -15.47
N THR A 70 65.98 -0.86 -15.57
CA THR A 70 66.75 -1.25 -16.81
C THR A 70 66.73 -2.74 -17.12
N THR A 71 66.08 -3.61 -16.37
CA THR A 71 66.15 -5.06 -16.61
C THR A 71 64.78 -5.74 -16.36
N GLY A 72 64.33 -6.48 -17.35
CA GLY A 72 63.03 -7.24 -17.30
C GLY A 72 61.99 -6.71 -18.25
N ILE A 73 60.80 -7.31 -18.19
CA ILE A 73 59.67 -6.95 -19.06
C ILE A 73 58.80 -5.82 -18.45
N LEU A 74 59.01 -5.49 -17.18
CA LEU A 74 58.26 -4.43 -16.50
C LEU A 74 58.64 -3.05 -17.05
N GLY A 75 57.67 -2.13 -17.14
CA GLY A 75 57.84 -0.79 -17.72
C GLY A 75 57.97 -0.79 -19.27
N GLU A 76 57.73 -1.92 -19.89
CA GLU A 76 57.85 -2.05 -21.36
C GLU A 76 56.49 -1.78 -22.03
N GLY A 77 56.56 -1.19 -23.22
CA GLY A 77 55.37 -0.86 -24.02
C GLY A 77 55.08 0.66 -24.03
N GLY A 78 53.87 1.04 -24.18
CA GLY A 78 53.47 2.40 -24.48
C GLY A 78 53.50 2.73 -25.99
N ALA A 79 53.01 3.89 -26.40
CA ALA A 79 52.95 4.26 -27.81
C ALA A 79 54.34 4.28 -28.46
N GLY A 80 54.66 3.24 -29.20
CA GLY A 80 55.99 3.10 -29.87
C GLY A 80 57.04 2.38 -29.03
N GLY A 81 56.67 1.60 -27.99
CA GLY A 81 57.56 0.78 -27.18
C GLY A 81 58.15 -0.43 -27.92
N PRO A 82 59.01 -1.22 -27.26
CA PRO A 82 59.71 -2.33 -27.89
C PRO A 82 58.91 -3.61 -28.08
N ILE A 83 57.59 -3.60 -27.75
CA ILE A 83 56.67 -4.72 -27.99
C ILE A 83 55.89 -4.45 -29.27
N ILE A 84 56.04 -5.30 -30.28
CA ILE A 84 55.54 -5.06 -31.63
C ILE A 84 54.55 -6.14 -32.04
N PHE A 85 53.30 -5.73 -32.37
CA PHE A 85 52.28 -6.58 -32.95
C PHE A 85 52.09 -6.33 -34.44
N PRO A 86 51.68 -7.36 -35.21
CA PRO A 86 51.46 -7.23 -36.66
C PRO A 86 50.38 -6.23 -37.05
N ASP A 87 49.38 -5.98 -36.19
CA ASP A 87 48.27 -5.08 -36.42
C ASP A 87 48.55 -3.63 -36.01
N GLY A 88 49.67 -3.37 -35.36
CA GLY A 88 50.05 -2.04 -34.87
C GLY A 88 49.54 -1.70 -33.47
N SER A 89 48.87 -2.66 -32.78
CA SER A 89 48.46 -2.49 -31.40
C SER A 89 49.65 -2.43 -30.44
N ASN A 90 49.39 -2.00 -29.20
CA ASN A 90 50.38 -1.87 -28.14
C ASN A 90 50.16 -2.88 -27.03
N LEU A 91 51.19 -3.28 -26.33
CA LEU A 91 51.17 -3.95 -25.04
C LEU A 91 52.06 -3.18 -24.06
N LEU A 92 51.42 -2.62 -23.01
CA LEU A 92 52.11 -2.08 -21.85
C LEU A 92 52.18 -3.15 -20.77
N VAL A 93 53.34 -3.35 -20.19
CA VAL A 93 53.53 -4.14 -18.97
C VAL A 93 54.17 -3.22 -17.94
N GLY A 94 53.33 -2.64 -17.07
CA GLY A 94 53.74 -1.69 -16.05
C GLY A 94 54.66 -2.27 -14.97
N ASP A 95 55.24 -1.45 -14.14
CA ASP A 95 56.17 -1.85 -13.09
C ASP A 95 55.61 -1.58 -11.66
N VAL A 96 56.41 -1.10 -10.76
CA VAL A 96 56.03 -0.77 -9.36
C VAL A 96 55.75 0.71 -9.13
N GLY A 97 55.91 1.52 -10.15
CA GLY A 97 55.69 2.97 -10.13
C GLY A 97 54.36 3.34 -10.72
N GLY A 98 54.02 4.61 -10.70
CA GLY A 98 52.87 5.12 -11.42
C GLY A 98 53.21 5.40 -12.89
N GLU A 99 52.57 4.69 -13.81
CA GLU A 99 52.72 4.87 -15.25
C GLU A 99 51.71 5.88 -15.81
N SER A 100 52.13 6.61 -16.84
CA SER A 100 51.22 7.44 -17.63
C SER A 100 51.37 7.10 -19.10
N ASN A 101 50.43 6.32 -19.63
CA ASN A 101 50.54 5.82 -20.99
C ASN A 101 49.21 5.92 -21.74
N THR A 102 49.32 6.16 -23.04
CA THR A 102 48.16 6.16 -23.95
C THR A 102 48.45 5.16 -25.08
N GLY A 103 47.47 4.35 -25.39
CA GLY A 103 47.49 3.40 -26.49
C GLY A 103 47.53 4.08 -27.86
N THR A 104 47.30 3.28 -28.87
CA THR A 104 47.33 3.66 -30.28
C THR A 104 45.93 3.86 -30.85
N ALA A 105 45.74 3.72 -32.16
CA ALA A 105 44.43 3.66 -32.79
C ALA A 105 43.98 2.20 -33.09
N PHE A 106 44.61 1.25 -32.46
CA PHE A 106 44.40 -0.20 -32.65
C PHE A 106 44.06 -0.83 -31.30
N ASN A 107 43.78 -2.12 -31.29
CA ASN A 107 43.32 -2.83 -30.10
C ASN A 107 44.49 -3.11 -29.14
N ASP A 108 44.63 -2.30 -28.13
CA ASP A 108 45.77 -2.30 -27.21
C ASP A 108 45.50 -3.13 -25.94
N GLY A 109 46.60 -3.58 -25.31
CA GLY A 109 46.61 -4.19 -23.98
C GLY A 109 47.48 -3.37 -23.04
N LEU A 110 46.90 -2.74 -22.04
CA LEU A 110 47.57 -1.85 -21.11
C LEU A 110 47.39 -2.38 -19.66
N PHE A 111 48.51 -2.75 -19.04
CA PHE A 111 48.56 -3.32 -17.69
C PHE A 111 49.44 -2.44 -16.81
N GLY A 112 48.85 -1.74 -15.83
CA GLY A 112 49.50 -0.77 -14.97
C GLY A 112 50.56 -1.40 -14.06
N GLY A 113 50.19 -2.38 -13.29
CA GLY A 113 51.13 -3.08 -12.42
C GLY A 113 50.91 -2.76 -10.94
N LEU A 114 51.91 -2.20 -10.31
CA LEU A 114 51.82 -1.69 -8.95
C LEU A 114 51.98 -0.17 -8.99
N GLY A 115 51.25 0.56 -8.21
CA GLY A 115 51.34 2.01 -8.15
C GLY A 115 50.15 2.68 -8.80
N ASP A 116 50.09 4.00 -8.71
CA ASP A 116 48.94 4.78 -9.20
C ASP A 116 49.15 5.12 -10.68
N ASP A 117 48.40 4.43 -11.54
CA ASP A 117 48.59 4.47 -12.98
C ASP A 117 47.59 5.36 -13.72
N SER A 118 47.98 5.93 -14.85
CA SER A 118 47.09 6.66 -15.75
C SER A 118 47.17 6.06 -17.16
N LEU A 119 46.16 5.26 -17.52
CA LEU A 119 46.11 4.50 -18.76
C LEU A 119 44.99 4.96 -19.67
N GLY A 120 45.27 5.22 -20.94
CA GLY A 120 44.27 5.57 -21.96
C GLY A 120 44.34 4.63 -23.15
N GLY A 121 43.18 4.02 -23.55
CA GLY A 121 43.11 3.14 -24.73
C GLY A 121 43.23 3.90 -26.05
N ALA A 122 42.74 5.12 -26.10
CA ALA A 122 42.61 6.00 -27.27
C ALA A 122 41.51 5.53 -28.25
N ALA A 123 41.80 4.75 -29.25
CA ALA A 123 40.80 4.22 -30.17
C ALA A 123 41.13 2.77 -30.51
N GLY A 124 40.12 1.95 -30.61
CA GLY A 124 40.29 0.50 -30.75
C GLY A 124 39.35 -0.22 -29.77
N ASN A 125 39.45 -1.51 -29.75
CA ASN A 125 38.80 -2.29 -28.70
C ASN A 125 39.88 -2.72 -27.72
N ASP A 126 40.04 -1.98 -26.65
CA ASP A 126 41.21 -2.04 -25.78
C ASP A 126 40.93 -2.88 -24.52
N LEU A 127 42.00 -3.44 -23.97
CA LEU A 127 42.00 -4.08 -22.66
C LEU A 127 42.91 -3.26 -21.72
N LEU A 128 42.30 -2.65 -20.70
CA LEU A 128 43.01 -1.89 -19.68
C LEU A 128 42.85 -2.60 -18.34
N GLN A 129 43.95 -2.67 -17.59
CA GLN A 129 43.97 -3.23 -16.24
C GLN A 129 44.92 -2.43 -15.35
N GLY A 130 44.38 -1.76 -14.31
CA GLY A 130 45.17 -1.00 -13.35
C GLY A 130 46.02 -1.92 -12.48
N ASN A 131 45.45 -2.92 -11.88
CA ASN A 131 45.95 -3.93 -10.95
C ASN A 131 46.06 -3.45 -9.50
N GLN A 132 47.11 -2.86 -9.02
CA GLN A 132 47.23 -2.36 -7.63
C GLN A 132 47.62 -0.89 -7.64
N GLY A 133 46.88 -0.10 -6.92
CA GLY A 133 47.09 1.34 -6.81
C GLY A 133 45.76 2.08 -6.99
N THR A 134 45.81 3.39 -6.94
CA THR A 134 44.68 4.25 -7.29
C THR A 134 44.83 4.68 -8.74
N ASP A 135 44.14 3.99 -9.62
CA ASP A 135 44.37 4.09 -11.06
C ASP A 135 43.34 5.02 -11.75
N THR A 136 43.78 5.63 -12.85
CA THR A 136 42.89 6.40 -13.74
C THR A 136 42.89 5.75 -15.11
N LEU A 137 41.78 5.14 -15.48
CA LEU A 137 41.66 4.33 -16.69
C LEU A 137 40.63 4.96 -17.64
N ASN A 138 41.05 5.23 -18.87
CA ASN A 138 40.18 5.77 -19.91
C ASN A 138 40.16 4.86 -21.13
N GLY A 139 39.03 4.18 -21.38
CA GLY A 139 38.92 3.28 -22.53
C GLY A 139 39.03 3.96 -23.88
N GLY A 140 38.47 5.18 -23.99
CA GLY A 140 38.51 5.93 -25.26
C GLY A 140 37.39 5.53 -26.22
N ALA A 141 37.70 5.38 -27.51
CA ALA A 141 36.71 5.08 -28.54
C ALA A 141 36.78 3.62 -29.00
N GLY A 142 35.70 2.89 -28.92
CA GLY A 142 35.59 1.48 -29.30
C GLY A 142 34.92 0.64 -28.21
N ASN A 143 34.96 -0.66 -28.36
CA ASN A 143 34.38 -1.58 -27.37
C ASN A 143 35.48 -2.06 -26.43
N ASN A 144 35.58 -1.44 -25.28
CA ASN A 144 36.69 -1.61 -24.37
C ASN A 144 36.35 -2.59 -23.22
N THR A 145 37.39 -3.21 -22.67
CA THR A 145 37.33 -4.00 -21.45
C THR A 145 38.27 -3.38 -20.43
N VAL A 146 37.75 -2.91 -19.30
CA VAL A 146 38.52 -2.16 -18.31
C VAL A 146 38.36 -2.80 -16.93
N PHE A 147 39.45 -3.05 -16.26
CA PHE A 147 39.51 -3.54 -14.89
C PHE A 147 40.32 -2.56 -14.02
N GLY A 148 39.77 -2.05 -12.96
CA GLY A 148 40.46 -1.25 -11.96
C GLY A 148 41.52 -2.07 -11.25
N GLY A 149 41.10 -2.85 -10.30
CA GLY A 149 41.99 -3.78 -9.62
C GLY A 149 41.88 -3.72 -8.11
N GLN A 150 42.94 -3.33 -7.43
CA GLN A 150 42.98 -3.09 -6.00
C GLN A 150 43.28 -1.62 -5.74
N GLY A 151 42.46 -0.95 -5.00
CA GLY A 151 42.59 0.47 -4.68
C GLY A 151 41.41 1.26 -5.24
N ASP A 152 41.33 2.52 -4.92
CA ASP A 152 40.21 3.36 -5.29
C ASP A 152 40.42 3.91 -6.71
N ASP A 153 39.79 3.30 -7.70
CA ASP A 153 40.05 3.54 -9.11
C ASP A 153 39.05 4.52 -9.75
N THR A 154 39.50 5.20 -10.80
CA THR A 154 38.63 6.03 -11.65
C THR A 154 38.61 5.47 -13.07
N ILE A 155 37.46 4.99 -13.51
CA ILE A 155 37.26 4.34 -14.81
C ILE A 155 36.29 5.14 -15.66
N ASP A 156 36.73 5.61 -16.83
CA ASP A 156 35.85 6.08 -17.90
C ASP A 156 35.98 5.11 -19.10
N VAL A 157 34.89 4.37 -19.38
CA VAL A 157 34.96 3.38 -20.47
C VAL A 157 34.96 4.01 -21.86
N GLY A 158 34.67 5.31 -21.98
CA GLY A 158 34.61 6.02 -23.25
C GLY A 158 33.37 5.72 -24.08
N THR A 159 33.50 5.65 -25.40
CA THR A 159 32.38 5.41 -26.33
C THR A 159 32.37 3.95 -26.81
N GLY A 160 31.18 3.47 -27.20
CA GLY A 160 31.00 2.09 -27.69
C GLY A 160 30.28 1.21 -26.68
N THR A 161 30.27 -0.09 -26.94
CA THR A 161 29.72 -1.09 -26.02
C THR A 161 30.85 -1.67 -25.18
N ASN A 162 30.83 -1.35 -23.88
CA ASN A 162 32.00 -1.57 -23.04
C ASN A 162 31.68 -2.53 -21.89
N PHE A 163 32.75 -3.08 -21.32
CA PHE A 163 32.72 -3.78 -20.03
C PHE A 163 33.73 -3.11 -19.09
N ALA A 164 33.30 -2.80 -17.86
CA ALA A 164 34.19 -2.35 -16.81
C ALA A 164 33.87 -3.00 -15.47
N GLN A 165 34.92 -3.16 -14.66
CA GLN A 165 34.80 -3.62 -13.28
C GLN A 165 35.86 -2.91 -12.42
N GLY A 166 35.41 -2.28 -11.30
CA GLY A 166 36.31 -1.67 -10.32
C GLY A 166 37.14 -2.71 -9.59
N ASN A 167 36.54 -3.73 -9.08
CA ASN A 167 37.03 -4.88 -8.30
C ASN A 167 37.13 -4.60 -6.79
N LEU A 168 38.24 -4.17 -6.24
CA LEU A 168 38.47 -3.96 -4.80
C LEU A 168 38.87 -2.51 -4.55
N GLY A 169 38.10 -1.82 -3.76
CA GLY A 169 38.28 -0.42 -3.40
C GLY A 169 37.00 0.37 -3.60
N ASN A 170 37.04 1.66 -3.34
CA ASN A 170 35.90 2.53 -3.60
C ASN A 170 36.08 3.17 -4.98
N ASP A 171 35.44 2.57 -5.96
CA ASP A 171 35.71 2.85 -7.35
C ASP A 171 34.72 3.85 -7.96
N ALA A 172 35.16 4.62 -8.96
CA ALA A 172 34.33 5.46 -9.79
C ALA A 172 34.29 4.91 -11.22
N VAL A 173 33.19 4.24 -11.59
CA VAL A 173 33.04 3.58 -12.90
C VAL A 173 32.00 4.34 -13.73
N SER A 174 32.43 4.91 -14.85
CA SER A 174 31.59 5.74 -15.71
C SER A 174 31.49 5.22 -17.14
N GLY A 175 30.24 5.09 -17.61
CA GLY A 175 29.86 4.85 -19.00
C GLY A 175 29.15 6.04 -19.64
N ALA A 176 29.29 7.26 -19.10
CA ALA A 176 28.47 8.43 -19.48
C ALA A 176 28.47 8.77 -20.97
N SER A 177 29.52 8.38 -21.69
CA SER A 177 29.64 8.55 -23.15
C SER A 177 29.35 7.28 -23.96
N ALA A 178 29.02 6.16 -23.30
CA ALA A 178 28.82 4.87 -23.93
C ALA A 178 27.43 4.71 -24.54
N ALA A 179 27.31 3.80 -25.50
CA ALA A 179 26.04 3.47 -26.12
C ALA A 179 25.27 2.38 -25.33
N ALA A 180 25.96 1.36 -24.88
CA ALA A 180 25.46 0.30 -23.99
C ALA A 180 26.68 -0.34 -23.32
N SER A 181 26.63 -0.54 -22.02
CA SER A 181 27.77 -1.04 -21.28
C SER A 181 27.35 -1.99 -20.15
N THR A 182 28.31 -2.79 -19.70
CA THR A 182 28.25 -3.54 -18.46
C THR A 182 29.25 -2.93 -17.50
N LEU A 183 28.78 -2.36 -16.41
CA LEU A 183 29.59 -1.63 -15.44
C LEU A 183 29.35 -2.25 -14.05
N LEU A 184 30.43 -2.71 -13.46
CA LEU A 184 30.42 -3.38 -12.16
C LEU A 184 31.32 -2.59 -11.21
N GLY A 185 30.80 -2.24 -10.01
CA GLY A 185 31.60 -1.65 -8.94
C GLY A 185 32.60 -2.65 -8.40
N GLY A 186 32.18 -3.52 -7.55
CA GLY A 186 33.00 -4.59 -7.02
C GLY A 186 32.87 -4.78 -5.53
N GLN A 187 33.96 -4.61 -4.78
CA GLN A 187 33.94 -4.60 -3.32
C GLN A 187 34.38 -3.23 -2.83
N GLY A 188 33.59 -2.60 -2.04
CA GLY A 188 33.81 -1.26 -1.50
C GLY A 188 32.64 -0.36 -1.86
N ASN A 189 32.68 0.88 -1.45
CA ASN A 189 31.60 1.83 -1.70
C ASN A 189 31.85 2.53 -3.04
N ASP A 190 31.17 2.06 -4.06
CA ASP A 190 31.44 2.42 -5.44
C ASP A 190 30.49 3.53 -5.97
N THR A 191 30.93 4.22 -6.99
CA THR A 191 30.10 5.13 -7.78
C THR A 191 30.00 4.60 -9.21
N VAL A 192 28.83 4.10 -9.62
CA VAL A 192 28.61 3.54 -10.94
C VAL A 192 27.65 4.44 -11.73
N THR A 193 28.11 4.95 -12.87
CA THR A 193 27.30 5.83 -13.73
C THR A 193 27.13 5.23 -15.12
N GLY A 194 25.91 4.90 -15.50
CA GLY A 194 25.52 4.49 -16.85
C GLY A 194 25.57 5.64 -17.84
N GLY A 195 25.29 5.34 -19.09
CA GLY A 195 25.30 6.30 -20.18
C GLY A 195 23.92 6.68 -20.68
N THR A 196 23.82 6.70 -22.03
CA THR A 196 22.53 6.90 -22.71
C THR A 196 22.04 5.62 -23.39
N GLY A 197 22.78 4.54 -23.28
CA GLY A 197 22.48 3.24 -23.86
C GLY A 197 21.61 2.39 -22.93
N ALA A 198 21.38 1.15 -23.33
CA ALA A 198 20.78 0.15 -22.46
C ALA A 198 21.90 -0.51 -21.65
N ASP A 199 22.07 -0.09 -20.41
CA ASP A 199 23.20 -0.47 -19.59
C ASP A 199 22.85 -1.57 -18.58
N PHE A 200 23.82 -2.36 -18.21
CA PHE A 200 23.81 -3.27 -17.08
C PHE A 200 24.76 -2.70 -16.01
N LEU A 201 24.19 -2.34 -14.86
CA LEU A 201 24.91 -1.71 -13.76
C LEU A 201 24.78 -2.59 -12.52
N ASN A 202 25.86 -2.81 -11.80
CA ASN A 202 25.86 -3.58 -10.57
C ASN A 202 26.87 -2.99 -9.58
N GLY A 203 26.40 -2.62 -8.36
CA GLY A 203 27.25 -2.16 -7.27
C GLY A 203 28.11 -3.29 -6.71
N ASN A 204 27.53 -4.43 -6.44
CA ASN A 204 27.99 -5.66 -5.81
C ASN A 204 28.06 -5.56 -4.27
N LEU A 205 29.19 -5.32 -3.65
CA LEU A 205 29.36 -5.33 -2.20
C LEU A 205 29.81 -3.96 -1.69
N GLY A 206 29.06 -3.38 -0.79
CA GLY A 206 29.35 -2.10 -0.14
C GLY A 206 28.24 -1.09 -0.37
N ASP A 207 28.35 0.07 0.25
CA ASP A 207 27.33 1.13 0.12
C ASP A 207 27.56 1.91 -1.17
N ASP A 208 26.81 1.58 -2.20
CA ASP A 208 27.07 2.04 -3.56
C ASP A 208 26.19 3.23 -3.98
N SER A 209 26.69 4.03 -4.88
CA SER A 209 25.95 5.11 -5.54
C SER A 209 25.83 4.84 -7.04
N ILE A 210 24.62 4.50 -7.49
CA ILE A 210 24.38 4.10 -8.86
C ILE A 210 23.47 5.11 -9.57
N VAL A 211 23.88 5.57 -10.74
CA VAL A 211 23.08 6.43 -11.62
C VAL A 211 22.85 5.70 -12.94
N SER A 212 21.61 5.37 -13.27
CA SER A 212 21.31 4.60 -14.47
C SER A 212 21.60 5.37 -15.77
N GLY A 213 21.35 6.68 -15.75
CA GLY A 213 21.44 7.49 -16.98
C GLY A 213 20.19 7.39 -17.83
N GLY A 214 20.34 7.38 -19.16
CA GLY A 214 19.24 7.25 -20.09
C GLY A 214 19.29 5.93 -20.84
N GLY A 215 18.16 5.33 -21.13
CA GLY A 215 18.11 4.05 -21.83
C GLY A 215 17.13 3.08 -21.16
N ASN A 216 17.24 1.83 -21.56
CA ASN A 216 16.51 0.73 -20.92
C ASN A 216 17.52 -0.07 -20.10
N ASP A 217 17.64 0.28 -18.82
CA ASP A 217 18.74 -0.19 -18.00
C ASP A 217 18.31 -1.33 -17.06
N THR A 218 19.28 -2.13 -16.67
CA THR A 218 19.14 -3.12 -15.61
C THR A 218 20.16 -2.77 -14.52
N VAL A 219 19.68 -2.56 -13.31
CA VAL A 219 20.47 -2.05 -12.18
C VAL A 219 20.33 -3.02 -11.01
N PHE A 220 21.46 -3.37 -10.41
CA PHE A 220 21.54 -4.14 -9.16
C PHE A 220 22.40 -3.37 -8.16
N GLY A 221 21.90 -3.21 -6.91
CA GLY A 221 22.70 -2.76 -5.78
C GLY A 221 23.50 -3.91 -5.21
N GLU A 222 22.83 -5.01 -4.91
CA GLU A 222 23.24 -6.27 -4.26
C GLU A 222 23.32 -6.13 -2.74
N ALA A 223 24.47 -5.88 -2.11
CA ALA A 223 24.61 -5.89 -0.66
C ALA A 223 25.29 -4.63 -0.13
N GLY A 224 24.64 -3.96 0.81
CA GLY A 224 25.05 -2.68 1.40
C GLY A 224 23.95 -1.64 1.33
N LEU A 225 24.20 -0.46 1.87
CA LEU A 225 23.23 0.64 1.86
C LEU A 225 23.34 1.43 0.55
N ASP A 226 22.58 1.01 -0.45
CA ASP A 226 22.73 1.54 -1.79
C ASP A 226 21.87 2.78 -2.06
N THR A 227 22.38 3.66 -2.90
CA THR A 227 21.63 4.80 -3.41
C THR A 227 21.55 4.75 -4.93
N ILE A 228 20.34 4.47 -5.45
CA ILE A 228 20.10 4.28 -6.87
C ILE A 228 19.27 5.44 -7.43
N SER A 229 19.79 6.12 -8.42
CA SER A 229 19.12 7.22 -9.12
C SER A 229 18.75 6.82 -10.55
N VAL A 230 17.47 6.74 -10.83
CA VAL A 230 16.95 6.39 -12.16
C VAL A 230 16.43 7.64 -12.86
N ASN A 231 17.20 8.13 -13.82
CA ASN A 231 16.90 9.36 -14.54
C ASN A 231 16.50 9.11 -16.01
N SER A 232 16.01 7.92 -16.31
CA SER A 232 15.66 7.49 -17.66
C SER A 232 14.19 7.71 -17.98
N THR A 233 13.89 8.04 -19.24
CA THR A 233 12.53 7.96 -19.79
C THR A 233 12.23 6.61 -20.43
N GLY A 234 13.16 5.68 -20.37
CA GLY A 234 13.05 4.33 -20.89
C GLY A 234 12.36 3.36 -19.92
N VAL A 235 12.53 2.08 -20.20
CA VAL A 235 12.10 0.99 -19.32
C VAL A 235 13.31 0.56 -18.49
N VAL A 236 13.24 0.74 -17.17
CA VAL A 236 14.35 0.38 -16.28
C VAL A 236 13.87 -0.64 -15.25
N THR A 237 14.71 -1.64 -15.02
CA THR A 237 14.54 -2.61 -13.94
C THR A 237 15.64 -2.38 -12.90
N VAL A 238 15.23 -2.26 -11.64
CA VAL A 238 16.12 -2.12 -10.48
C VAL A 238 15.80 -3.24 -9.49
N ASP A 239 16.85 -3.84 -8.97
CA ASP A 239 16.82 -4.71 -7.79
C ASP A 239 17.90 -4.15 -6.85
N SER A 240 17.46 -3.52 -5.73
CA SER A 240 18.44 -2.88 -4.85
C SER A 240 19.19 -3.87 -3.96
N GLY A 241 18.54 -4.96 -3.53
CA GLY A 241 19.26 -6.09 -2.98
C GLY A 241 19.06 -6.35 -1.49
N ASP A 242 20.15 -6.55 -0.77
CA ASP A 242 20.13 -6.74 0.67
C ASP A 242 20.47 -5.41 1.38
N ASP A 243 19.98 -5.24 2.62
CA ASP A 243 20.12 -4.04 3.45
C ASP A 243 19.18 -2.88 3.04
N ALA A 244 19.24 -1.76 3.73
CA ALA A 244 18.25 -0.68 3.59
C ALA A 244 18.62 0.33 2.51
N ASP A 245 17.97 0.26 1.38
CA ASP A 245 18.33 0.98 0.17
C ASP A 245 17.48 2.24 -0.09
N THR A 246 18.00 3.08 -0.97
CA THR A 246 17.28 4.26 -1.45
C THR A 246 17.23 4.27 -2.98
N VAL A 247 16.03 4.15 -3.55
CA VAL A 247 15.81 4.21 -4.99
C VAL A 247 14.99 5.44 -5.35
N ASN A 248 15.55 6.33 -6.16
CA ASN A 248 14.88 7.52 -6.66
C ASN A 248 14.72 7.46 -8.18
N ALA A 249 13.47 7.40 -8.64
CA ALA A 249 13.12 7.39 -10.05
C ALA A 249 12.33 8.65 -10.44
N THR A 250 12.48 9.14 -11.67
CA THR A 250 11.82 10.37 -12.13
C THR A 250 10.61 10.09 -13.01
N THR A 251 10.79 10.06 -14.32
CA THR A 251 9.72 9.91 -15.32
C THR A 251 10.07 8.80 -16.30
N GLY A 252 9.41 7.67 -16.24
CA GLY A 252 9.68 6.51 -17.08
C GLY A 252 8.75 5.36 -16.76
N THR A 253 9.07 4.18 -17.25
CA THR A 253 8.39 2.93 -16.90
C THR A 253 9.36 2.06 -16.11
N TYR A 254 9.00 1.75 -14.88
CA TYR A 254 9.92 1.13 -13.95
C TYR A 254 9.38 -0.17 -13.37
N THR A 255 10.30 -1.11 -13.16
CA THR A 255 10.13 -2.25 -12.26
C THR A 255 11.19 -2.11 -11.19
N LEU A 256 10.77 -1.77 -9.97
CA LEU A 256 11.66 -1.49 -8.84
C LEU A 256 11.41 -2.51 -7.75
N VAL A 257 12.45 -3.12 -7.28
CA VAL A 257 12.45 -4.12 -6.21
C VAL A 257 13.40 -3.64 -5.13
N GLY A 258 12.92 -3.53 -3.89
CA GLY A 258 13.74 -3.20 -2.72
C GLY A 258 14.61 -4.39 -2.35
N GLY A 259 14.00 -5.45 -1.94
CA GLY A 259 14.72 -6.68 -1.61
C GLY A 259 14.63 -7.03 -0.15
N ALA A 260 15.72 -7.03 0.57
CA ALA A 260 15.71 -7.29 1.99
C ALA A 260 16.28 -6.10 2.75
N GLY A 261 15.53 -5.53 3.66
CA GLY A 261 15.92 -4.33 4.41
C GLY A 261 14.78 -3.35 4.47
N ASN A 262 14.98 -2.22 5.10
CA ASN A 262 13.96 -1.19 5.16
C ASN A 262 14.22 -0.16 4.05
N ASP A 263 13.59 -0.37 2.92
CA ASP A 263 13.87 0.35 1.69
C ASP A 263 13.07 1.64 1.52
N SER A 264 13.64 2.59 0.83
CA SER A 264 12.95 3.82 0.43
C SER A 264 12.91 3.95 -1.09
N ILE A 265 11.74 3.69 -1.69
CA ILE A 265 11.55 3.76 -3.14
C ILE A 265 10.62 4.91 -3.48
N THR A 266 11.10 5.85 -4.27
CA THR A 266 10.30 7.00 -4.69
C THR A 266 10.28 7.13 -6.21
N ILE A 267 9.07 7.17 -6.78
CA ILE A 267 8.84 7.53 -8.18
C ILE A 267 8.20 8.92 -8.26
N GLY A 268 8.82 9.81 -9.00
CA GLY A 268 8.29 11.14 -9.31
C GLY A 268 7.06 11.09 -10.23
N ALA A 269 6.71 12.24 -10.82
CA ALA A 269 5.50 12.39 -11.64
C ALA A 269 5.60 11.61 -12.96
N SER A 270 5.35 10.30 -12.91
CA SER A 270 5.25 9.42 -14.07
C SER A 270 3.85 9.42 -14.67
N THR A 271 3.75 9.31 -15.98
CA THR A 271 2.47 9.13 -16.71
C THR A 271 2.30 7.71 -17.22
N THR A 272 3.26 6.84 -16.99
CA THR A 272 3.26 5.41 -17.34
C THR A 272 3.12 4.60 -16.06
N GLY A 273 2.51 3.43 -16.14
CA GLY A 273 2.39 2.53 -15.01
C GLY A 273 3.73 1.90 -14.61
N ASN A 274 3.93 1.76 -13.32
CA ASN A 274 5.13 1.21 -12.70
C ASN A 274 4.80 0.00 -11.83
N SER A 275 5.80 -0.81 -11.54
CA SER A 275 5.71 -1.91 -10.58
C SER A 275 6.76 -1.71 -9.50
N ILE A 276 6.33 -1.66 -8.24
CA ILE A 276 7.19 -1.50 -7.08
C ILE A 276 6.94 -2.67 -6.13
N GLN A 277 7.99 -3.22 -5.57
CA GLN A 277 7.95 -4.27 -4.55
C GLN A 277 8.97 -3.94 -3.47
N GLY A 278 8.53 -3.83 -2.21
CA GLY A 278 9.41 -3.70 -1.06
C GLY A 278 10.09 -5.04 -0.75
N ASN A 279 9.35 -6.08 -0.60
CA ASN A 279 9.65 -7.47 -0.24
C ASN A 279 9.84 -7.69 1.27
N LEU A 280 11.02 -7.61 1.84
CA LEU A 280 11.31 -7.90 3.25
C LEU A 280 11.79 -6.64 3.96
N GLY A 281 11.10 -6.23 5.01
CA GLY A 281 11.48 -5.09 5.84
C GLY A 281 10.35 -4.08 5.95
N ASP A 282 10.54 -3.06 6.75
CA ASP A 282 9.57 -1.97 6.88
C ASP A 282 9.89 -0.91 5.80
N ASP A 283 9.18 -0.96 4.69
CA ASP A 283 9.50 -0.20 3.48
C ASP A 283 8.71 1.11 3.35
N ASN A 284 9.29 2.07 2.64
CA ASN A 284 8.64 3.33 2.29
C ASN A 284 8.53 3.48 0.77
N LEU A 285 7.34 3.25 0.23
CA LEU A 285 7.07 3.17 -1.21
C LEU A 285 6.18 4.33 -1.65
N VAL A 286 6.71 5.23 -2.46
CA VAL A 286 6.01 6.45 -2.86
C VAL A 286 5.92 6.56 -4.38
N THR A 287 4.70 6.79 -4.90
CA THR A 287 4.49 7.16 -6.30
C THR A 287 3.78 8.50 -6.44
N ALA A 288 4.14 9.22 -7.50
CA ALA A 288 3.45 10.44 -7.90
C ALA A 288 3.28 10.46 -9.42
N GLY A 289 2.10 10.76 -9.88
CA GLY A 289 1.84 10.81 -11.31
C GLY A 289 0.45 10.30 -11.65
N SER A 290 0.19 10.09 -12.93
CA SER A 290 -1.11 9.62 -13.42
C SER A 290 -1.03 8.24 -14.10
N GLY A 291 0.07 7.54 -13.92
CA GLY A 291 0.24 6.17 -14.37
C GLY A 291 -0.62 5.21 -13.54
N ILE A 292 -0.81 4.01 -14.04
CA ILE A 292 -1.44 2.93 -13.26
C ILE A 292 -0.32 2.14 -12.62
N ASP A 293 -0.12 2.36 -11.33
CA ASP A 293 0.98 1.77 -10.59
C ASP A 293 0.52 0.51 -9.83
N GLN A 294 1.42 -0.46 -9.73
CA GLN A 294 1.27 -1.63 -8.86
C GLN A 294 2.34 -1.54 -7.78
N ILE A 295 1.91 -1.46 -6.52
CA ILE A 295 2.78 -1.33 -5.36
C ILE A 295 2.47 -2.46 -4.39
N LEU A 296 3.47 -3.21 -4.03
CA LEU A 296 3.42 -4.30 -3.08
C LEU A 296 4.41 -3.99 -1.95
N GLY A 297 3.94 -3.89 -0.71
CA GLY A 297 4.80 -3.73 0.47
C GLY A 297 5.66 -4.97 0.66
N GLY A 298 5.07 -6.04 1.09
CA GLY A 298 5.75 -7.32 1.24
C GLY A 298 5.63 -7.90 2.64
N GLN A 299 6.71 -8.08 3.34
CA GLN A 299 6.73 -8.49 4.73
C GLN A 299 7.34 -7.36 5.57
N GLY A 300 6.64 -6.90 6.54
CA GLY A 300 7.05 -5.80 7.41
C GLY A 300 5.93 -4.78 7.55
N ASN A 301 6.20 -3.69 8.26
CA ASN A 301 5.20 -2.65 8.42
C ASN A 301 5.51 -1.53 7.42
N ASP A 302 4.83 -1.58 6.29
CA ASP A 302 5.15 -0.77 5.13
C ASP A 302 4.39 0.56 5.10
N VAL A 303 4.98 1.55 4.47
CA VAL A 303 4.33 2.82 4.17
C VAL A 303 4.20 2.97 2.66
N ILE A 304 2.96 2.88 2.17
CA ILE A 304 2.64 3.01 0.75
C ILE A 304 1.90 4.32 0.52
N THR A 305 2.41 5.16 -0.36
CA THR A 305 1.78 6.44 -0.68
C THR A 305 1.66 6.64 -2.18
N ALA A 306 0.43 6.73 -2.68
CA ALA A 306 0.12 7.11 -4.05
C ALA A 306 -0.48 8.52 -4.09
N THR A 307 0.20 9.48 -4.74
CA THR A 307 -0.23 10.89 -4.78
C THR A 307 -0.63 11.38 -6.17
N GLY A 308 -0.67 10.51 -7.11
CA GLY A 308 -1.03 10.82 -8.50
C GLY A 308 -2.51 10.59 -8.79
N GLY A 309 -2.85 10.48 -10.04
CA GLY A 309 -4.18 10.07 -10.50
C GLY A 309 -4.00 8.85 -11.38
N GLY A 310 -4.27 7.68 -10.88
CA GLY A 310 -4.21 6.42 -11.60
C GLY A 310 -5.26 5.48 -11.04
N ALA A 311 -5.54 4.38 -11.71
CA ALA A 311 -6.28 3.27 -11.15
C ALA A 311 -5.25 2.28 -10.57
N ASP A 312 -4.66 2.64 -9.44
CA ASP A 312 -3.51 1.96 -8.87
C ASP A 312 -3.92 0.67 -8.14
N VAL A 313 -2.96 -0.20 -7.93
CA VAL A 313 -3.10 -1.38 -7.07
C VAL A 313 -2.07 -1.25 -5.95
N LEU A 314 -2.57 -1.04 -4.74
CA LEU A 314 -1.78 -0.85 -3.53
C LEU A 314 -2.04 -2.04 -2.60
N ASN A 315 -1.02 -2.76 -2.22
CA ASN A 315 -1.14 -3.92 -1.35
C ASN A 315 -0.03 -3.92 -0.30
N GLY A 316 -0.42 -3.91 0.99
CA GLY A 316 0.51 -4.01 2.12
C GLY A 316 1.15 -5.39 2.21
N ASN A 317 0.38 -6.44 2.09
CA ASN A 317 0.65 -7.86 2.26
C ASN A 317 0.75 -8.29 3.73
N LEU A 318 1.92 -8.44 4.31
CA LEU A 318 2.10 -8.96 5.67
C LEU A 318 2.70 -7.90 6.58
N GLY A 319 2.02 -7.54 7.63
CA GLY A 319 2.49 -6.57 8.61
C GLY A 319 1.46 -5.50 8.90
N ASN A 320 1.79 -4.55 9.77
CA ASN A 320 0.87 -3.46 10.06
C ASN A 320 1.20 -2.27 9.18
N ASP A 321 0.48 -2.16 8.08
CA ASP A 321 0.82 -1.26 7.00
C ASP A 321 0.12 0.11 7.09
N THR A 322 0.72 1.11 6.51
CA THR A 322 0.10 2.42 6.33
C THR A 322 -0.02 2.72 4.85
N ILE A 323 -1.24 2.68 4.34
CA ILE A 323 -1.53 2.87 2.91
C ILE A 323 -2.31 4.17 2.72
N SER A 324 -1.79 5.06 1.92
CA SER A 324 -2.41 6.36 1.63
C SER A 324 -2.58 6.56 0.13
N GLU A 325 -3.84 6.63 -0.30
CA GLU A 325 -4.22 7.11 -1.62
C GLU A 325 -4.66 8.58 -1.49
N ASN A 326 -4.04 9.48 -2.22
CA ASN A 326 -4.25 10.92 -2.06
C ASN A 326 -4.48 11.63 -3.40
N THR A 327 -5.36 11.08 -4.23
CA THR A 327 -5.61 11.60 -5.59
C THR A 327 -6.65 12.72 -5.67
N GLY A 328 -7.27 13.09 -4.56
CA GLY A 328 -8.09 14.29 -4.43
C GLY A 328 -9.17 14.50 -5.50
N GLY A 329 -10.11 13.58 -5.63
CA GLY A 329 -11.37 13.84 -6.33
C GLY A 329 -11.40 13.51 -7.83
N THR A 330 -10.60 12.59 -8.31
CA THR A 330 -10.66 12.08 -9.67
C THR A 330 -11.35 10.71 -9.74
N THR A 331 -11.82 10.36 -10.91
CA THR A 331 -12.56 9.13 -11.21
C THR A 331 -11.66 7.88 -11.30
N ALA A 332 -10.52 7.86 -10.63
CA ALA A 332 -9.66 6.69 -10.58
C ALA A 332 -10.34 5.59 -9.73
N ASN A 333 -10.22 4.36 -10.17
CA ASN A 333 -10.73 3.18 -9.46
C ASN A 333 -9.52 2.43 -8.90
N THR A 334 -8.97 2.91 -7.80
CA THR A 334 -7.83 2.29 -7.11
C THR A 334 -8.29 1.06 -6.34
N THR A 335 -7.46 0.04 -6.32
CA THR A 335 -7.64 -1.13 -5.46
C THR A 335 -6.62 -1.07 -4.34
N ILE A 336 -7.09 -1.10 -3.11
CA ILE A 336 -6.26 -1.03 -1.90
C ILE A 336 -6.51 -2.27 -1.06
N SER A 337 -5.47 -2.93 -0.60
CA SER A 337 -5.56 -4.08 0.31
C SER A 337 -4.48 -3.99 1.39
N GLY A 338 -4.87 -4.15 2.67
CA GLY A 338 -3.95 -4.33 3.78
C GLY A 338 -3.41 -5.76 3.81
N GLU A 339 -4.27 -6.76 3.74
CA GLU A 339 -4.09 -8.22 3.86
C GLU A 339 -3.93 -8.67 5.32
N ASP A 340 -2.75 -9.15 5.75
CA ASP A 340 -2.54 -9.65 7.11
C ASP A 340 -1.89 -8.57 8.00
N GLY A 341 -2.53 -8.15 9.08
CA GLY A 341 -1.98 -7.18 10.04
C GLY A 341 -2.98 -6.14 10.48
N ASN A 342 -2.56 -5.22 11.34
CA ASN A 342 -3.44 -4.11 11.74
C ASN A 342 -3.10 -2.89 10.90
N ASP A 343 -3.86 -2.67 9.85
CA ASP A 343 -3.54 -1.73 8.81
C ASP A 343 -4.19 -0.35 9.00
N SER A 344 -3.55 0.66 8.49
CA SER A 344 -4.08 2.02 8.46
C SER A 344 -4.24 2.49 7.01
N ILE A 345 -5.47 2.55 6.54
CA ILE A 345 -5.79 2.87 5.16
C ILE A 345 -6.47 4.23 5.08
N THR A 346 -5.89 5.14 4.29
CA THR A 346 -6.46 6.46 4.03
C THR A 346 -6.79 6.60 2.54
N ASP A 347 -8.04 6.92 2.25
CA ASP A 347 -8.52 7.20 0.91
C ASP A 347 -9.06 8.64 0.82
N ALA A 348 -8.58 9.39 -0.18
CA ALA A 348 -8.99 10.78 -0.40
C ALA A 348 -10.11 10.95 -1.44
N GLY A 349 -10.62 9.88 -1.99
CA GLY A 349 -11.78 9.85 -2.88
C GLY A 349 -11.55 9.19 -4.23
N GLY A 350 -12.62 8.75 -4.83
CA GLY A 350 -12.61 7.95 -6.05
C GLY A 350 -13.83 7.04 -6.11
N ASN A 351 -13.73 5.95 -6.84
CA ASN A 351 -14.61 4.79 -6.75
C ASN A 351 -13.72 3.59 -6.44
N ASN A 352 -13.20 3.55 -5.24
CA ASN A 352 -12.13 2.64 -4.87
C ASN A 352 -12.70 1.33 -4.32
N THR A 353 -11.93 0.27 -4.46
CA THR A 353 -12.17 -1.01 -3.80
C THR A 353 -11.12 -1.17 -2.73
N ILE A 354 -11.54 -1.24 -1.48
CA ILE A 354 -10.66 -1.17 -0.32
C ILE A 354 -10.92 -2.39 0.55
N SER A 355 -9.88 -3.09 0.94
CA SER A 355 -9.93 -4.22 1.87
C SER A 355 -8.91 -4.04 2.98
N GLY A 356 -9.29 -4.24 4.24
CA GLY A 356 -8.35 -4.37 5.34
C GLY A 356 -7.70 -5.74 5.31
N GLY A 357 -8.47 -6.75 5.56
CA GLY A 357 -8.03 -8.13 5.51
C GLY A 357 -8.18 -8.85 6.84
N ALA A 358 -7.08 -9.24 7.45
CA ALA A 358 -7.10 -9.88 8.75
C ALA A 358 -6.32 -9.07 9.78
N GLY A 359 -6.97 -8.67 10.86
CA GLY A 359 -6.40 -7.84 11.91
C GLY A 359 -7.32 -6.67 12.25
N ASN A 360 -6.91 -5.81 13.14
CA ASN A 360 -7.75 -4.68 13.55
C ASN A 360 -7.37 -3.46 12.71
N ASP A 361 -8.14 -3.21 11.68
CA ASP A 361 -7.82 -2.22 10.65
C ASP A 361 -8.48 -0.85 10.91
N THR A 362 -7.88 0.17 10.40
CA THR A 362 -8.39 1.54 10.52
C THR A 362 -8.49 2.19 9.15
N PHE A 363 -9.69 2.64 8.81
CA PHE A 363 -10.00 3.29 7.54
C PHE A 363 -10.38 4.75 7.74
N ALA A 364 -9.77 5.63 6.97
CA ALA A 364 -10.12 7.04 6.90
C ALA A 364 -10.52 7.41 5.46
N LEU A 365 -11.82 7.35 5.15
CA LEU A 365 -12.38 7.74 3.87
C LEU A 365 -12.67 9.25 3.90
N THR A 366 -11.73 10.05 3.41
CA THR A 366 -11.76 11.51 3.55
C THR A 366 -12.30 12.23 2.32
N GLY A 367 -12.56 11.52 1.26
CA GLY A 367 -13.12 12.05 0.02
C GLY A 367 -14.49 12.68 0.24
N GLY A 368 -14.60 14.00 0.10
CA GLY A 368 -15.85 14.73 0.26
C GLY A 368 -16.87 14.37 -0.82
N ASN A 369 -17.61 13.31 -0.60
CA ASN A 369 -18.58 12.75 -1.55
C ASN A 369 -19.93 13.44 -1.48
N SER A 370 -19.99 14.71 -1.86
CA SER A 370 -21.27 15.34 -2.19
C SER A 370 -21.78 14.95 -3.60
N SER A 371 -21.08 14.01 -4.25
CA SER A 371 -21.35 13.57 -5.63
C SER A 371 -21.90 12.15 -5.61
N THR A 372 -23.00 11.92 -6.31
CA THR A 372 -23.58 10.58 -6.55
C THR A 372 -22.67 9.68 -7.42
N THR A 373 -21.48 10.13 -7.77
CA THR A 373 -20.56 9.45 -8.68
C THR A 373 -19.33 8.84 -8.00
N ASN A 374 -19.04 9.21 -6.76
CA ASN A 374 -17.94 8.62 -6.00
C ASN A 374 -18.55 7.62 -5.00
N LYS A 375 -18.22 6.36 -5.17
CA LYS A 375 -18.74 5.25 -4.37
C LYS A 375 -17.63 4.27 -4.09
N ASP A 376 -17.22 4.22 -2.86
CA ASP A 376 -16.23 3.25 -2.46
C ASP A 376 -16.90 1.94 -2.03
N THR A 377 -16.21 0.84 -2.25
CA THR A 377 -16.57 -0.46 -1.72
C THR A 377 -15.49 -0.85 -0.73
N VAL A 378 -15.86 -0.93 0.53
CA VAL A 378 -14.97 -1.24 1.64
C VAL A 378 -15.34 -2.60 2.21
N THR A 379 -14.37 -3.45 2.40
CA THR A 379 -14.46 -4.70 3.17
C THR A 379 -13.40 -4.61 4.25
N ALA A 380 -13.81 -4.43 5.51
CA ALA A 380 -12.84 -4.30 6.59
C ALA A 380 -12.19 -5.65 6.88
N GLY A 381 -12.96 -6.68 7.21
CA GLY A 381 -12.44 -8.04 7.17
C GLY A 381 -12.60 -8.82 8.46
N ASP A 382 -11.54 -9.49 8.89
CA ASP A 382 -11.51 -10.23 10.16
C ASP A 382 -10.80 -9.38 11.23
N GLY A 383 -11.45 -9.08 12.33
CA GLY A 383 -10.85 -8.32 13.44
C GLY A 383 -11.74 -7.18 13.90
N ASN A 384 -11.31 -6.43 14.89
CA ASN A 384 -12.10 -5.31 15.39
C ASN A 384 -11.70 -4.02 14.64
N ASP A 385 -12.47 -3.69 13.62
CA ASP A 385 -12.13 -2.66 12.65
C ASP A 385 -12.75 -1.30 12.98
N THR A 386 -12.13 -0.26 12.49
CA THR A 386 -12.63 1.11 12.66
C THR A 386 -12.70 1.81 11.31
N VAL A 387 -13.90 2.21 10.89
CA VAL A 387 -14.13 2.95 9.65
C VAL A 387 -14.65 4.35 9.95
N ALA A 388 -13.90 5.36 9.56
CA ALA A 388 -14.32 6.76 9.57
C ALA A 388 -14.63 7.20 8.14
N ASP A 389 -15.90 7.44 7.84
CA ASP A 389 -16.37 7.86 6.51
C ASP A 389 -16.87 9.31 6.56
N ALA A 390 -16.22 10.20 5.84
CA ALA A 390 -16.63 11.60 5.70
C ALA A 390 -17.50 11.86 4.46
N GLY A 391 -17.65 10.88 3.57
CA GLY A 391 -18.28 11.03 2.27
C GLY A 391 -19.73 10.63 2.22
N GLY A 392 -20.01 9.38 2.46
CA GLY A 392 -21.29 8.70 2.20
C GLY A 392 -21.41 8.20 0.76
N ASN A 393 -22.50 7.53 0.47
CA ASN A 393 -22.78 6.76 -0.76
C ASN A 393 -21.90 5.53 -0.95
N ASN A 394 -21.31 5.02 0.11
CA ASN A 394 -20.40 3.88 0.09
C ASN A 394 -21.13 2.57 0.37
N THR A 395 -20.52 1.47 -0.07
CA THR A 395 -20.87 0.13 0.37
C THR A 395 -19.78 -0.35 1.32
N ILE A 396 -20.16 -0.61 2.57
CA ILE A 396 -19.21 -0.92 3.64
C ILE A 396 -19.63 -2.25 4.25
N ASP A 397 -18.74 -3.21 4.23
CA ASP A 397 -18.82 -4.52 4.87
C ASP A 397 -17.76 -4.54 5.97
N LEU A 398 -18.17 -4.57 7.24
CA LEU A 398 -17.24 -4.53 8.37
C LEU A 398 -16.65 -5.90 8.65
N GLY A 399 -17.47 -6.96 8.59
CA GLY A 399 -16.97 -8.32 8.54
C GLY A 399 -17.13 -9.12 9.83
N ILE A 400 -16.04 -9.58 10.40
CA ILE A 400 -16.03 -10.40 11.63
C ILE A 400 -15.26 -9.68 12.72
N GLY A 401 -15.90 -9.38 13.82
CA GLY A 401 -15.28 -8.72 14.98
C GLY A 401 -16.20 -7.69 15.58
N ASP A 402 -15.78 -7.07 16.67
CA ASP A 402 -16.54 -5.96 17.25
C ASP A 402 -16.11 -4.67 16.56
N ASP A 403 -16.86 -4.26 15.55
CA ASP A 403 -16.49 -3.22 14.60
C ASP A 403 -17.09 -1.84 14.91
N SER A 404 -16.49 -0.80 14.37
CA SER A 404 -16.99 0.56 14.55
C SER A 404 -16.99 1.35 13.24
N LEU A 405 -18.18 1.75 12.80
CA LEU A 405 -18.36 2.69 11.68
C LEU A 405 -18.85 4.04 12.19
N ASN A 406 -18.18 5.10 11.80
CA ASN A 406 -18.63 6.47 11.99
C ASN A 406 -18.67 7.21 10.64
N SER A 407 -19.86 7.26 10.02
CA SER A 407 -20.07 8.01 8.79
C SER A 407 -20.67 9.38 9.10
N THR A 408 -19.94 10.44 8.79
CA THR A 408 -20.34 11.83 8.97
C THR A 408 -20.83 12.50 7.68
N GLY A 409 -20.84 11.76 6.60
CA GLY A 409 -21.38 12.18 5.31
C GLY A 409 -22.91 12.29 5.30
N THR A 410 -23.45 12.86 4.24
CA THR A 410 -24.90 12.98 4.04
C THR A 410 -25.39 12.12 2.87
N GLY A 411 -24.55 11.25 2.37
CA GLY A 411 -24.89 10.32 1.28
C GLY A 411 -25.50 9.03 1.81
N ALA A 412 -26.20 8.31 0.94
CA ALA A 412 -26.88 7.06 1.29
C ALA A 412 -25.86 5.89 1.29
N ASN A 413 -25.54 5.37 2.45
CA ASN A 413 -24.66 4.22 2.61
C ASN A 413 -25.41 2.88 2.56
N THR A 414 -24.70 1.83 2.17
CA THR A 414 -25.13 0.45 2.40
C THR A 414 -24.11 -0.19 3.32
N VAL A 415 -24.52 -0.59 4.52
CA VAL A 415 -23.65 -1.09 5.58
C VAL A 415 -24.04 -2.51 5.94
N PHE A 416 -23.09 -3.40 6.00
CA PHE A 416 -23.16 -4.72 6.59
C PHE A 416 -22.19 -4.74 7.76
N ALA A 417 -22.70 -4.83 9.00
CA ALA A 417 -21.85 -4.85 10.17
C ALA A 417 -21.20 -6.22 10.35
N GLY A 418 -21.99 -7.27 10.26
CA GLY A 418 -21.47 -8.63 10.17
C GLY A 418 -21.59 -9.43 11.45
N ALA A 419 -20.50 -9.98 11.94
CA ALA A 419 -20.55 -10.83 13.13
C ALA A 419 -19.68 -10.28 14.25
N GLY A 420 -20.28 -9.93 15.37
CA GLY A 420 -19.66 -9.33 16.54
C GLY A 420 -20.56 -8.27 17.15
N ASP A 421 -20.14 -7.65 18.21
CA ASP A 421 -20.92 -6.58 18.87
C ASP A 421 -20.53 -5.23 18.22
N ASP A 422 -21.28 -4.82 17.19
CA ASP A 422 -20.92 -3.72 16.32
C ASP A 422 -21.48 -2.36 16.73
N THR A 423 -20.80 -1.30 16.35
CA THR A 423 -21.27 0.08 16.50
C THR A 423 -21.32 0.77 15.15
N VAL A 424 -22.52 1.04 14.66
CA VAL A 424 -22.74 1.71 13.37
C VAL A 424 -23.41 3.06 13.61
N MET A 425 -22.73 4.11 13.19
CA MET A 425 -23.28 5.47 13.22
C MET A 425 -23.22 6.08 11.83
N THR A 426 -24.39 6.42 11.27
CA THR A 426 -24.51 7.26 10.09
C THR A 426 -25.21 8.57 10.45
N LEU A 427 -24.90 9.67 9.77
CA LEU A 427 -25.41 10.98 10.15
C LEU A 427 -26.60 11.41 9.29
N GLY A 428 -26.62 11.02 8.04
CA GLY A 428 -27.70 11.38 7.14
C GLY A 428 -27.53 10.77 5.74
N GLY A 429 -28.65 10.69 5.05
CA GLY A 429 -28.78 9.94 3.81
C GLY A 429 -29.99 9.03 3.96
N ALA A 430 -30.33 8.28 2.95
CA ALA A 430 -31.28 7.18 3.08
C ALA A 430 -30.46 5.88 3.13
N ASP A 431 -30.05 5.53 4.34
CA ASP A 431 -29.10 4.45 4.58
C ASP A 431 -29.78 3.08 4.60
N THR A 432 -29.03 2.04 4.26
CA THR A 432 -29.44 0.65 4.44
C THR A 432 -28.41 -0.03 5.32
N ILE A 433 -28.82 -0.46 6.50
CA ILE A 433 -27.92 -1.00 7.52
C ILE A 433 -28.41 -2.39 7.92
N ASN A 434 -27.49 -3.35 7.93
CA ASN A 434 -27.68 -4.70 8.45
C ASN A 434 -26.67 -4.95 9.58
N GLY A 435 -27.15 -5.19 10.82
CA GLY A 435 -26.30 -5.54 11.97
C GLY A 435 -25.80 -6.97 11.89
N ASP A 436 -26.67 -7.88 11.49
CA ASP A 436 -26.43 -9.32 11.30
C ASP A 436 -26.37 -10.10 12.63
N VAL A 437 -25.24 -10.47 13.17
CA VAL A 437 -25.14 -11.32 14.37
C VAL A 437 -24.29 -10.64 15.44
N GLY A 438 -24.87 -10.34 16.60
CA GLY A 438 -24.15 -9.70 17.70
C GLY A 438 -25.07 -8.84 18.54
N VAL A 439 -24.51 -8.14 19.51
CA VAL A 439 -25.23 -7.11 20.27
C VAL A 439 -24.88 -5.76 19.70
N ASP A 440 -25.67 -5.32 18.73
CA ASP A 440 -25.33 -4.17 17.91
C ASP A 440 -25.89 -2.85 18.45
N THR A 441 -25.15 -1.78 18.20
CA THR A 441 -25.59 -0.41 18.47
C THR A 441 -25.62 0.37 17.15
N ILE A 442 -26.82 0.69 16.68
CA ILE A 442 -27.05 1.30 15.38
C ILE A 442 -27.69 2.67 15.54
N SER A 443 -27.13 3.69 14.93
CA SER A 443 -27.76 5.01 14.80
C SER A 443 -27.70 5.46 13.34
N SER A 444 -28.85 5.52 12.65
CA SER A 444 -28.91 5.82 11.21
C SER A 444 -29.09 7.31 10.89
N GLY A 445 -29.50 8.14 11.85
CA GLY A 445 -29.39 9.59 11.76
C GLY A 445 -30.58 10.27 11.07
N LEU A 446 -30.34 10.99 9.97
CA LEU A 446 -31.35 11.68 9.20
C LEU A 446 -31.52 11.02 7.83
N GLY A 447 -32.73 10.71 7.46
CA GLY A 447 -33.02 10.08 6.17
C GLY A 447 -34.25 9.22 6.26
N ASN A 448 -34.55 8.52 5.19
CA ASN A 448 -35.57 7.45 5.26
C ASN A 448 -34.77 6.13 5.22
N ASP A 449 -34.46 5.63 6.39
CA ASP A 449 -33.48 4.57 6.57
C ASP A 449 -34.14 3.18 6.61
N VAL A 450 -33.39 2.18 6.23
CA VAL A 450 -33.76 0.77 6.34
C VAL A 450 -32.73 0.09 7.23
N VAL A 451 -33.18 -0.33 8.43
CA VAL A 451 -32.32 -0.97 9.42
C VAL A 451 -32.83 -2.37 9.70
N THR A 452 -31.95 -3.36 9.62
CA THR A 452 -32.17 -4.72 10.13
C THR A 452 -31.11 -4.95 11.19
N ALA A 453 -31.49 -5.04 12.47
CA ALA A 453 -30.49 -5.22 13.52
C ALA A 453 -29.94 -6.65 13.52
N GLY A 454 -30.80 -7.66 13.56
CA GLY A 454 -30.37 -9.04 13.30
C GLY A 454 -30.57 -10.01 14.45
N ASP A 455 -29.61 -10.85 14.72
CA ASP A 455 -29.63 -11.78 15.86
C ASP A 455 -28.83 -11.15 17.02
N GLY A 456 -29.47 -10.74 18.07
CA GLY A 456 -28.78 -10.15 19.22
C GLY A 456 -29.71 -9.45 20.19
N ASN A 457 -29.16 -8.69 21.14
CA ASN A 457 -29.98 -7.78 21.95
C ASN A 457 -29.59 -6.35 21.55
N ASP A 458 -30.19 -5.87 20.50
CA ASP A 458 -29.74 -4.73 19.76
C ASP A 458 -30.29 -3.39 20.26
N GLN A 459 -29.52 -2.34 20.02
CA GLN A 459 -29.95 -0.98 20.28
C GLN A 459 -29.99 -0.19 18.97
N VAL A 460 -31.20 0.23 18.57
CA VAL A 460 -31.42 0.98 17.32
C VAL A 460 -32.00 2.35 17.60
N ASP A 461 -31.40 3.40 17.08
CA ASP A 461 -31.95 4.76 17.00
C ASP A 461 -31.95 5.18 15.51
N ALA A 462 -33.16 5.13 14.89
CA ALA A 462 -33.29 5.45 13.47
C ALA A 462 -33.25 6.97 13.20
N GLY A 463 -33.69 7.77 14.18
CA GLY A 463 -33.44 9.21 14.18
C GLY A 463 -34.52 10.06 13.52
N GLY A 464 -34.37 10.41 12.26
CA GLY A 464 -35.39 11.28 11.65
C GLY A 464 -35.54 11.09 10.15
N GLY A 465 -36.76 10.86 9.76
CA GLY A 465 -37.22 10.46 8.45
C GLY A 465 -38.38 9.46 8.60
N ASP A 466 -38.89 8.93 7.51
CA ASP A 466 -39.84 7.83 7.56
C ASP A 466 -39.03 6.52 7.45
N ASP A 467 -38.75 5.89 8.60
CA ASP A 467 -37.79 4.81 8.72
C ASP A 467 -38.47 3.42 8.72
N ASN A 468 -37.70 2.40 8.30
CA ASN A 468 -38.15 1.00 8.36
C ASN A 468 -37.14 0.18 9.16
N VAL A 469 -37.54 -0.27 10.36
CA VAL A 469 -36.67 -0.96 11.30
C VAL A 469 -37.20 -2.36 11.60
N ASP A 470 -36.32 -3.35 11.51
CA ASP A 470 -36.53 -4.74 11.96
C ASP A 470 -35.50 -5.07 13.03
N GLY A 471 -35.91 -5.30 14.28
CA GLY A 471 -35.03 -5.68 15.38
C GLY A 471 -34.44 -7.06 15.19
N GLY A 472 -35.29 -8.03 14.83
CA GLY A 472 -34.84 -9.39 14.53
C GLY A 472 -35.05 -10.38 15.65
N ALA A 473 -34.04 -10.99 16.17
CA ALA A 473 -34.14 -11.97 17.24
C ALA A 473 -33.32 -11.55 18.47
N GLY A 474 -33.98 -11.43 19.61
CA GLY A 474 -33.38 -11.02 20.89
C GLY A 474 -34.20 -9.99 21.63
N PHE A 475 -33.61 -9.39 22.67
CA PHE A 475 -34.30 -8.36 23.47
C PHE A 475 -33.88 -6.98 22.97
N ASP A 476 -34.59 -6.45 21.98
CA ASP A 476 -34.20 -5.26 21.28
C ASP A 476 -34.74 -3.97 21.89
N SER A 477 -33.96 -2.90 21.76
CA SER A 477 -34.36 -1.55 22.13
C SER A 477 -34.37 -0.65 20.92
N ILE A 478 -35.54 -0.32 20.40
CA ILE A 478 -35.74 0.37 19.14
C ILE A 478 -36.38 1.73 19.34
N ILE A 479 -35.80 2.76 18.77
CA ILE A 479 -36.32 4.12 18.68
C ILE A 479 -36.44 4.49 17.20
N GLY A 480 -37.67 4.75 16.72
CA GLY A 480 -37.92 5.27 15.36
C GLY A 480 -37.46 6.71 15.25
N GLY A 481 -38.01 7.57 16.10
CA GLY A 481 -37.56 8.95 16.22
C GLY A 481 -38.52 10.00 15.69
N ALA A 482 -38.18 10.69 14.61
CA ALA A 482 -39.09 11.71 14.06
C ALA A 482 -39.45 11.38 12.62
N GLY A 483 -40.73 11.17 12.36
CA GLY A 483 -41.25 10.79 11.04
C GLY A 483 -42.39 9.80 11.16
N GLY A 484 -42.71 9.12 10.09
CA GLY A 484 -43.72 8.06 10.09
C GLY A 484 -43.06 6.70 9.95
N ASP A 485 -42.72 6.09 11.07
CA ASP A 485 -41.83 4.94 11.11
C ASP A 485 -42.59 3.61 11.02
N THR A 486 -41.95 2.62 10.44
CA THR A 486 -42.43 1.23 10.43
C THR A 486 -41.45 0.39 11.22
N ILE A 487 -41.87 -0.12 12.37
CA ILE A 487 -40.98 -0.83 13.29
C ILE A 487 -41.51 -2.22 13.58
N GLN A 488 -40.68 -3.21 13.46
CA GLN A 488 -40.89 -4.59 13.89
C GLN A 488 -39.85 -4.93 14.98
N GLY A 489 -40.28 -5.33 16.18
CA GLY A 489 -39.41 -5.83 17.23
C GLY A 489 -38.79 -7.17 16.85
N GLY A 490 -39.66 -8.16 16.60
CA GLY A 490 -39.23 -9.44 16.06
C GLY A 490 -39.49 -10.63 16.97
N ALA A 491 -38.47 -11.27 17.48
CA ALA A 491 -38.60 -12.40 18.38
C ALA A 491 -38.06 -12.06 19.77
N ASP A 492 -38.68 -12.61 20.83
CA ASP A 492 -38.41 -12.32 22.23
C ASP A 492 -39.03 -10.98 22.71
N ASN A 493 -38.61 -10.42 23.84
CA ASN A 493 -39.36 -9.29 24.43
C ASN A 493 -38.65 -7.96 24.14
N ASP A 494 -39.25 -7.16 23.31
CA ASP A 494 -38.69 -5.93 22.80
C ASP A 494 -39.19 -4.66 23.51
N THR A 495 -38.42 -3.62 23.42
CA THR A 495 -38.83 -2.26 23.83
C THR A 495 -38.80 -1.35 22.61
N ILE A 496 -40.00 -0.86 22.24
CA ILE A 496 -40.21 -0.10 21.01
C ILE A 496 -40.73 1.29 21.35
N THR A 497 -40.08 2.32 20.83
CA THR A 497 -40.49 3.72 20.86
C THR A 497 -40.63 4.19 19.42
N GLY A 498 -41.85 4.50 18.97
CA GLY A 498 -42.09 5.07 17.64
C GLY A 498 -41.47 6.45 17.53
N GLY A 499 -41.77 7.32 18.49
CA GLY A 499 -41.29 8.70 18.49
C GLY A 499 -42.37 9.67 18.00
N THR A 500 -41.95 10.79 17.40
CA THR A 500 -42.90 11.79 16.90
C THR A 500 -43.33 11.50 15.48
N GLY A 501 -44.61 11.32 15.27
CA GLY A 501 -45.12 11.09 13.92
C GLY A 501 -46.41 10.28 13.88
N THR A 502 -46.47 9.40 12.91
CA THR A 502 -47.55 8.41 12.81
C THR A 502 -46.91 7.07 12.49
N ASP A 503 -46.76 6.26 13.52
CA ASP A 503 -45.91 5.10 13.44
C ASP A 503 -46.69 3.79 13.33
N PHE A 504 -46.13 2.83 12.63
CA PHE A 504 -46.68 1.48 12.49
C PHE A 504 -45.78 0.51 13.26
N LEU A 505 -46.26 0.04 14.40
CA LEU A 505 -45.45 -0.74 15.34
C LEU A 505 -45.94 -2.19 15.39
N GLN A 506 -45.01 -3.12 15.37
CA GLN A 506 -45.21 -4.55 15.59
C GLN A 506 -44.20 -5.03 16.63
N GLY A 507 -44.71 -5.67 17.72
CA GLY A 507 -43.83 -6.30 18.69
C GLY A 507 -43.25 -7.61 18.20
N GLY A 508 -44.09 -8.42 17.56
CA GLY A 508 -43.74 -9.73 17.09
C GLY A 508 -44.03 -10.84 18.09
N ALA A 509 -43.05 -11.71 18.30
CA ALA A 509 -43.21 -12.84 19.22
C ALA A 509 -42.54 -12.54 20.56
N GLY A 510 -43.31 -12.28 21.58
CA GLY A 510 -42.76 -11.95 22.89
C GLY A 510 -43.76 -11.24 23.77
N SER A 511 -43.25 -10.67 24.85
CA SER A 511 -44.03 -9.75 25.70
C SER A 511 -43.41 -8.36 25.58
N ASP A 512 -43.88 -7.61 24.62
CA ASP A 512 -43.25 -6.41 24.14
C ASP A 512 -43.69 -5.16 24.91
N ARG A 513 -42.84 -4.17 24.93
CA ARG A 513 -43.08 -2.91 25.62
C ARG A 513 -43.05 -1.75 24.62
N PHE A 514 -44.21 -1.17 24.35
CA PHE A 514 -44.36 0.03 23.53
C PHE A 514 -44.31 1.27 24.41
N VAL A 515 -43.39 2.17 24.14
CA VAL A 515 -43.09 3.36 24.94
C VAL A 515 -43.57 4.62 24.21
N PHE A 516 -44.32 5.47 24.93
CA PHE A 516 -44.82 6.73 24.42
C PHE A 516 -44.43 7.86 25.39
N ALA A 517 -43.60 8.78 24.97
CA ALA A 517 -43.39 10.02 25.70
C ALA A 517 -44.54 11.01 25.42
N ALA A 518 -44.70 12.04 26.26
CA ALA A 518 -45.79 12.99 26.11
C ALA A 518 -45.72 13.70 24.74
N ALA A 519 -46.79 13.55 23.95
CA ALA A 519 -46.97 14.07 22.60
C ALA A 519 -46.18 13.36 21.49
N ASP A 520 -45.66 12.17 21.72
CA ASP A 520 -45.08 11.30 20.67
C ASP A 520 -46.18 10.88 19.69
N SER A 521 -47.19 10.17 20.18
CA SER A 521 -48.35 9.84 19.39
C SER A 521 -49.38 10.98 19.45
N GLY A 522 -49.85 11.42 18.31
CA GLY A 522 -50.86 12.48 18.23
C GLY A 522 -52.16 12.10 18.90
N VAL A 523 -53.08 13.07 19.07
CA VAL A 523 -54.46 12.84 19.57
C VAL A 523 -55.53 13.19 18.52
N VAL A 524 -55.15 13.33 17.27
CA VAL A 524 -56.00 13.69 16.14
C VAL A 524 -56.15 12.51 15.20
N ALA A 525 -57.34 12.24 14.70
CA ALA A 525 -57.56 11.15 13.75
C ALA A 525 -56.60 11.26 12.53
N GLY A 526 -55.89 10.20 12.24
CA GLY A 526 -54.88 10.14 11.16
C GLY A 526 -53.46 10.55 11.55
N THR A 527 -53.20 10.84 12.84
CA THR A 527 -51.86 11.13 13.38
C THR A 527 -51.53 10.23 14.57
N LEU A 528 -52.22 9.13 14.71
CA LEU A 528 -52.05 8.19 15.82
C LEU A 528 -51.11 7.09 15.42
N ASP A 529 -50.27 6.68 16.31
CA ASP A 529 -49.49 5.46 16.19
C ASP A 529 -50.39 4.23 16.22
N GLN A 530 -49.98 3.20 15.55
CA GLN A 530 -50.75 1.97 15.37
C GLN A 530 -49.90 0.76 15.76
N ILE A 531 -50.40 0.00 16.76
CA ILE A 531 -49.84 -1.31 17.07
C ILE A 531 -50.65 -2.36 16.31
N GLN A 532 -49.95 -3.07 15.41
CA GLN A 532 -50.56 -3.95 14.42
C GLN A 532 -50.85 -5.37 14.93
N ASP A 533 -50.07 -5.84 15.90
CA ASP A 533 -50.06 -7.25 16.33
C ASP A 533 -50.29 -7.45 17.84
N TRP A 534 -50.69 -6.44 18.58
CA TRP A 534 -50.87 -6.42 20.03
C TRP A 534 -51.38 -7.74 20.61
N THR A 535 -50.67 -8.27 21.57
CA THR A 535 -51.04 -9.46 22.34
C THR A 535 -51.23 -9.09 23.81
N GLY A 536 -52.45 -9.11 24.30
CA GLY A 536 -52.78 -8.66 25.65
C GLY A 536 -53.98 -9.36 26.24
N GLY A 537 -54.41 -8.89 27.43
CA GLY A 537 -55.56 -9.38 28.18
C GLY A 537 -55.17 -10.30 29.34
N PRO A 538 -56.09 -10.47 30.30
CA PRO A 538 -55.81 -11.06 31.62
C PRO A 538 -55.46 -12.57 31.60
N THR A 539 -55.56 -13.24 30.46
CA THR A 539 -55.37 -14.68 30.33
C THR A 539 -54.29 -15.08 29.34
N ALA A 540 -53.61 -14.13 28.69
CA ALA A 540 -52.54 -14.41 27.75
C ALA A 540 -51.26 -14.85 28.47
N GLY A 541 -50.57 -15.83 27.93
CA GLY A 541 -49.26 -16.27 28.43
C GLY A 541 -48.10 -15.34 28.00
N VAL A 542 -48.29 -14.62 26.92
CA VAL A 542 -47.48 -13.56 26.36
C VAL A 542 -48.30 -12.28 26.45
N ILE A 543 -47.74 -11.20 26.96
CA ILE A 543 -48.52 -9.97 27.26
C ILE A 543 -47.67 -8.74 26.89
N ASP A 544 -48.14 -8.01 25.89
CA ASP A 544 -47.55 -6.71 25.53
C ASP A 544 -47.99 -5.61 26.51
N ARG A 545 -47.19 -4.56 26.58
CA ARG A 545 -47.38 -3.47 27.53
C ARG A 545 -47.26 -2.10 26.87
N LEU A 546 -48.11 -1.18 27.32
CA LEU A 546 -48.02 0.24 26.98
C LEU A 546 -47.34 1.00 28.12
N ALA A 547 -46.33 1.81 27.83
CA ALA A 547 -45.67 2.64 28.82
C ALA A 547 -45.84 4.13 28.49
N PHE A 548 -46.60 4.85 29.30
CA PHE A 548 -46.82 6.30 29.19
C PHE A 548 -46.19 7.09 30.35
N GLY A 549 -45.17 6.54 30.99
CA GLY A 549 -44.49 7.18 32.11
C GLY A 549 -45.21 7.11 33.47
N VAL A 550 -46.47 6.70 33.53
CA VAL A 550 -47.25 6.49 34.79
C VAL A 550 -48.02 5.18 34.69
N ALA A 551 -47.83 4.26 35.61
CA ALA A 551 -48.53 2.99 35.59
C ALA A 551 -50.03 3.17 35.85
N ALA A 552 -50.88 2.43 35.13
CA ALA A 552 -52.30 2.39 35.39
C ALA A 552 -52.64 1.59 36.65
N THR A 553 -53.76 1.94 37.27
CA THR A 553 -54.39 1.19 38.36
C THR A 553 -55.83 0.93 38.00
N ALA A 554 -56.46 -0.03 38.66
CA ALA A 554 -57.91 -0.29 38.46
C ALA A 554 -58.79 0.94 38.64
N ASN A 555 -58.36 1.96 39.37
CA ASN A 555 -59.09 3.20 39.60
C ASN A 555 -58.67 4.32 38.60
N SER A 556 -57.58 4.20 37.90
CA SER A 556 -57.08 5.18 36.90
C SER A 556 -57.32 4.74 35.44
N TYR A 557 -57.97 3.62 35.22
CA TYR A 557 -58.28 3.02 33.94
C TYR A 557 -59.75 2.86 33.71
N LEU A 558 -60.25 3.15 32.51
CA LEU A 558 -61.68 3.05 32.16
C LEU A 558 -61.85 2.52 30.73
N GLU A 559 -62.84 1.68 30.51
CA GLU A 559 -63.22 1.15 29.20
C GLU A 559 -64.53 1.76 28.72
N LEU A 560 -64.57 2.14 27.46
CA LEU A 560 -65.74 2.74 26.80
C LEU A 560 -65.90 2.16 25.38
N SER A 561 -67.00 2.50 24.72
CA SER A 561 -67.22 2.26 23.30
C SER A 561 -67.81 3.50 22.63
N ALA A 562 -67.39 3.72 21.38
CA ALA A 562 -67.82 4.86 20.57
C ALA A 562 -68.06 4.44 19.11
N ALA A 563 -68.91 5.22 18.43
CA ALA A 563 -69.26 4.94 17.04
C ALA A 563 -68.09 5.31 16.03
N ASP A 564 -67.31 6.30 16.42
CA ASP A 564 -66.21 6.83 15.63
C ASP A 564 -65.10 7.44 16.53
N TYR A 565 -63.99 7.77 15.96
CA TYR A 565 -62.81 8.32 16.68
C TYR A 565 -63.12 9.65 17.38
N ALA A 566 -63.83 10.59 16.72
CA ALA A 566 -64.17 11.89 17.32
C ALA A 566 -65.06 11.76 18.57
N SER A 567 -65.98 10.81 18.54
CA SER A 567 -66.82 10.46 19.71
C SER A 567 -65.97 9.80 20.80
N ALA A 568 -65.02 8.94 20.43
CA ALA A 568 -64.10 8.29 21.35
C ALA A 568 -63.20 9.32 22.06
N GLN A 569 -62.55 10.22 21.32
CA GLN A 569 -61.71 11.29 21.85
C GLN A 569 -62.53 12.21 22.81
N THR A 570 -63.73 12.58 22.42
CA THR A 570 -64.63 13.41 23.27
C THR A 570 -64.96 12.70 24.56
N ALA A 571 -65.30 11.42 24.50
CA ALA A 571 -65.66 10.62 25.68
C ALA A 571 -64.42 10.45 26.60
N ALA A 572 -63.28 10.12 26.04
CA ALA A 572 -62.02 9.97 26.79
C ALA A 572 -61.61 11.28 27.49
N ASN A 573 -61.60 12.40 26.79
CA ASN A 573 -61.29 13.70 27.37
C ASN A 573 -62.22 14.11 28.50
N ALA A 574 -63.52 13.78 28.39
CA ALA A 574 -64.47 14.04 29.46
C ALA A 574 -64.14 13.26 30.73
N GLN A 575 -63.63 12.06 30.63
CA GLN A 575 -63.22 11.22 31.76
C GLN A 575 -61.89 11.68 32.38
N ILE A 576 -60.92 11.98 31.55
CA ILE A 576 -59.65 12.49 32.00
C ILE A 576 -59.77 13.85 32.65
N ALA A 577 -60.53 14.79 32.05
CA ALA A 577 -60.76 16.13 32.60
C ALA A 577 -61.55 16.12 33.94
N GLY A 578 -62.21 15.03 34.25
CA GLY A 578 -62.81 14.81 35.55
C GLY A 578 -61.82 14.49 36.68
N ALA A 579 -60.59 14.35 36.40
CA ALA A 579 -59.48 13.99 37.29
C ALA A 579 -59.66 12.65 38.03
N VAL A 580 -60.39 11.71 37.41
CA VAL A 580 -60.69 10.40 38.01
C VAL A 580 -59.84 9.29 37.37
N VAL A 581 -59.50 9.43 36.08
CA VAL A 581 -58.75 8.42 35.32
C VAL A 581 -57.59 9.06 34.50
N ASN A 582 -56.52 8.33 34.33
CA ASN A 582 -55.42 8.73 33.48
C ASN A 582 -55.47 8.05 32.10
N TYR A 583 -56.17 6.92 32.02
CA TYR A 583 -56.24 6.09 30.83
C TYR A 583 -57.68 5.72 30.48
N VAL A 584 -58.06 5.85 29.23
CA VAL A 584 -59.36 5.44 28.71
C VAL A 584 -59.19 4.61 27.46
N ALA A 585 -59.47 3.31 27.52
CA ALA A 585 -59.54 2.45 26.36
C ALA A 585 -60.94 2.52 25.73
N VAL A 586 -61.01 2.82 24.44
CA VAL A 586 -62.31 3.00 23.75
C VAL A 586 -62.38 2.08 22.53
N GLN A 587 -63.38 1.21 22.47
CA GLN A 587 -63.66 0.41 21.28
C GLN A 587 -64.25 1.30 20.18
N VAL A 588 -63.60 1.33 19.01
CA VAL A 588 -64.03 2.06 17.82
C VAL A 588 -64.04 1.11 16.64
N GLY A 589 -65.16 0.63 16.23
CA GLY A 589 -65.26 -0.37 15.16
C GLY A 589 -64.57 -1.68 15.55
N THR A 590 -63.57 -2.07 14.78
CA THR A 590 -62.74 -3.27 15.02
C THR A 590 -61.57 -3.00 15.91
N ASP A 591 -61.22 -1.76 16.22
CA ASP A 591 -60.00 -1.36 16.89
C ASP A 591 -60.27 -0.82 18.30
N VAL A 592 -59.24 -0.86 19.16
CA VAL A 592 -59.26 -0.19 20.46
C VAL A 592 -58.31 1.01 20.40
N VAL A 593 -58.78 2.18 20.83
CA VAL A 593 -57.95 3.36 21.01
C VAL A 593 -57.73 3.59 22.50
N VAL A 594 -56.45 3.62 22.90
CA VAL A 594 -56.05 3.93 24.27
C VAL A 594 -55.64 5.39 24.36
N PHE A 595 -56.40 6.20 25.08
CA PHE A 595 -56.09 7.60 25.37
C PHE A 595 -55.39 7.71 26.72
N ALA A 596 -54.29 8.48 26.77
CA ALA A 596 -53.48 8.67 27.97
C ALA A 596 -53.31 10.15 28.33
N ASP A 597 -53.32 10.47 29.63
CA ASP A 597 -52.76 11.72 30.19
C ASP A 597 -51.36 11.41 30.73
N GLY A 598 -50.38 11.36 29.86
CA GLY A 598 -48.99 11.12 30.23
C GLY A 598 -48.38 12.19 31.15
N THR A 599 -49.00 13.36 31.26
CA THR A 599 -48.57 14.45 32.15
C THR A 599 -49.17 14.36 33.56
N GLY A 600 -50.25 13.58 33.74
CA GLY A 600 -50.96 13.46 35.01
C GLY A 600 -51.66 14.75 35.45
N THR A 601 -51.89 15.70 34.55
CA THR A 601 -52.49 17.02 34.88
C THR A 601 -54.03 16.97 34.93
N GLY A 602 -54.64 15.94 34.38
CA GLY A 602 -56.11 15.75 34.33
C GLY A 602 -56.83 16.75 33.44
N ALA A 603 -56.13 17.34 32.44
CA ALA A 603 -56.78 18.34 31.58
C ALA A 603 -57.41 17.73 30.32
N ALA A 604 -56.71 16.87 29.64
CA ALA A 604 -57.18 16.11 28.45
C ALA A 604 -56.14 15.02 28.15
N ALA A 605 -56.44 14.10 27.26
CA ALA A 605 -55.43 13.16 26.75
C ALA A 605 -54.31 13.91 26.04
N THR A 606 -53.08 13.52 26.31
CA THR A 606 -51.86 14.04 25.66
C THR A 606 -51.40 13.10 24.55
N ASP A 607 -51.73 11.81 24.67
CA ASP A 607 -51.35 10.75 23.75
C ASP A 607 -52.49 9.80 23.47
N ALA A 608 -52.51 9.19 22.31
CA ALA A 608 -53.45 8.14 21.98
C ALA A 608 -52.82 7.15 20.98
N VAL A 609 -53.00 5.86 21.23
CA VAL A 609 -52.49 4.78 20.37
C VAL A 609 -53.63 3.88 19.92
N VAL A 610 -53.55 3.35 18.70
CA VAL A 610 -54.55 2.41 18.15
C VAL A 610 -54.00 0.99 18.23
N LEU A 611 -54.76 0.11 18.88
CA LEU A 611 -54.58 -1.33 18.85
C LEU A 611 -55.43 -1.89 17.72
N VAL A 612 -54.82 -2.21 16.59
CA VAL A 612 -55.51 -2.59 15.35
C VAL A 612 -56.12 -3.98 15.46
N GLY A 613 -57.37 -4.11 15.09
CA GLY A 613 -58.11 -5.38 15.09
C GLY A 613 -58.38 -5.98 16.48
N ARG A 614 -58.34 -5.18 17.56
CA ARG A 614 -58.44 -5.63 18.94
C ARG A 614 -59.78 -5.19 19.60
N THR A 615 -60.13 -5.91 20.66
CA THR A 615 -61.32 -5.61 21.45
C THR A 615 -60.96 -5.21 22.87
N LEU A 616 -61.89 -4.62 23.64
CA LEU A 616 -61.67 -4.29 25.05
C LEU A 616 -61.28 -5.50 25.91
N ALA A 617 -61.56 -6.73 25.45
CA ALA A 617 -61.15 -7.94 26.16
C ALA A 617 -59.61 -8.22 26.02
N ASP A 618 -58.96 -7.58 25.07
CA ASP A 618 -57.53 -7.76 24.79
C ASP A 618 -56.65 -6.76 25.55
N ILE A 619 -57.21 -5.86 26.36
CA ILE A 619 -56.46 -4.89 27.16
C ILE A 619 -57.13 -4.68 28.54
N ASP A 620 -56.31 -4.52 29.57
CA ASP A 620 -56.71 -4.05 30.89
C ASP A 620 -55.64 -3.13 31.54
N TYR A 621 -55.89 -2.64 32.76
CA TYR A 621 -54.97 -1.72 33.43
C TYR A 621 -53.60 -2.34 33.72
N THR A 622 -53.45 -3.68 33.73
CA THR A 622 -52.19 -4.36 33.99
C THR A 622 -51.25 -4.35 32.76
N ASN A 623 -51.80 -4.05 31.59
CA ASN A 623 -51.04 -3.84 30.37
C ASN A 623 -50.39 -2.45 30.31
N ILE A 624 -50.75 -1.51 31.21
CA ILE A 624 -50.21 -0.16 31.21
C ILE A 624 -49.22 -0.01 32.36
N VAL A 625 -47.98 0.22 32.04
CA VAL A 625 -46.84 0.24 32.95
C VAL A 625 -46.10 1.60 32.95
N VAL A 626 -45.08 1.75 33.78
CA VAL A 626 -44.23 2.93 33.81
C VAL A 626 -43.16 2.84 32.77
#